data_f8fb539c9fa36cefd69e5976b1f8bde8
#
_entry.id   f8fb539c9fa36cefd69e5976b1f8bde8
#
_cell.length_a   1.000
_cell.length_b   1.000
_cell.length_c   1.000
_cell.angle_alpha   90.00
_cell.angle_beta   90.00
_cell.angle_gamma   90.00
#
_symmetry.space_group_name_H-M   'P 1'
#
loop_
_entity.id
_entity.type
_entity.pdbx_description
1 polymer ?
#
loop_
_entity_poly.entity_id
_entity_poly.type
_entity_poly.pdbx_seq_one_letter_code
_entity_poly.pdbx_strand_id
1 'polypeptide(L)'
;MAAGDQAADNPEEWGNQLSVLGAEYQALMEDFLSRMVPNDAADSVMEDIRNSFQAGAESLMRNPTLLWETQAKLMQDQMALWQQAMAAASGGAFEPLVTPSRGDRRFKDEAWTSDPGYNAIMQQYLLFSNTVETLVDKLDDLSPGEKRNLSFYARQMVNAMSPTNFVSTNPEVMRKTLETRGQNLVDGLSRLREDLANSAEGLNVTMTDRSAFEVGENIAVSQGAVVMENELIQLIQYAPTTEKVFKTPLLIVPPWINKFYVLDLRPENSLVKWLVDQGHTVFLISWRNPGPEQRDLTWADYMQLGPIAALDGIEQATGEKSANFLSYCIGGTLTASTMAYLTSTRRGRKAKSVTYMATLQDFRDPGEIGVFLSEPVLQGIEAKLEQDGYLDGRVMAYSFNLLRENDLFWSFYVNNYLKGEDPAAFDLLYWNTDGTNLPAGTHGWYLRHLYQENQLVEPGGVELDGVKIDLRKVSTPSYFIATKEDHIAKWNSSYYGALLPKGPVTFVLGGSGHIAGVVNPPHKNKYGYWTNDELPDNHEEWLAGAEAHEGSWWPHWQEWMVKGGYVDADKMVDAREPGGGELPLLEPAPGRFVKTSIPEVLGEAEDDEAAE
;
A
#
# COMPACT_ATOMS: atom_id res chain seq x y z
N MET A 1 33.93 -19.64 -36.14
CA MET A 1 32.97 -19.12 -37.11
C MET A 1 32.24 -20.29 -37.73
N ALA A 2 30.91 -20.22 -37.77
CA ALA A 2 29.98 -21.13 -38.43
C ALA A 2 29.81 -22.54 -37.83
N ALA A 3 29.11 -22.63 -36.72
CA ALA A 3 28.42 -23.86 -36.29
C ALA A 3 27.13 -23.56 -35.46
N GLY A 4 26.58 -22.32 -35.56
CA GLY A 4 25.46 -21.88 -34.70
C GLY A 4 24.11 -21.64 -35.41
N ASP A 5 24.01 -21.88 -36.73
CA ASP A 5 22.88 -21.33 -37.50
C ASP A 5 22.01 -22.36 -38.24
N GLN A 6 22.09 -23.64 -37.90
CA GLN A 6 21.28 -24.68 -38.58
C GLN A 6 20.35 -25.51 -37.68
N ALA A 7 20.36 -25.29 -36.36
CA ALA A 7 19.49 -26.04 -35.42
C ALA A 7 18.06 -25.44 -35.24
N ALA A 8 17.76 -24.24 -35.78
CA ALA A 8 16.57 -23.51 -35.48
C ALA A 8 15.37 -23.72 -36.44
N ASP A 9 15.49 -24.56 -37.47
CA ASP A 9 14.45 -24.74 -38.51
C ASP A 9 13.67 -26.06 -38.43
N ASN A 10 13.87 -26.86 -37.37
CA ASN A 10 13.14 -28.11 -37.21
C ASN A 10 11.91 -27.95 -36.29
N PRO A 11 10.66 -28.00 -36.82
CA PRO A 11 9.44 -27.89 -36.02
C PRO A 11 9.32 -28.95 -34.89
N GLU A 12 9.94 -30.13 -35.07
CA GLU A 12 9.93 -31.18 -34.04
C GLU A 12 10.86 -30.82 -32.85
N GLU A 13 12.01 -30.20 -33.10
CA GLU A 13 12.90 -29.72 -32.05
C GLU A 13 12.25 -28.58 -31.26
N TRP A 14 11.55 -27.67 -31.95
CA TRP A 14 10.82 -26.58 -31.34
C TRP A 14 9.66 -27.09 -30.47
N GLY A 15 8.90 -28.06 -30.96
CA GLY A 15 7.83 -28.73 -30.21
C GLY A 15 8.37 -29.46 -28.97
N ASN A 16 9.53 -30.07 -29.06
CA ASN A 16 10.18 -30.69 -27.90
C ASN A 16 10.68 -29.68 -26.87
N GLN A 17 11.26 -28.56 -27.29
CA GLN A 17 11.70 -27.48 -26.40
C GLN A 17 10.51 -26.88 -25.66
N LEU A 18 9.40 -26.59 -26.33
CA LEU A 18 8.17 -26.07 -25.69
C LEU A 18 7.57 -27.11 -24.73
N SER A 19 7.66 -28.40 -25.02
CA SER A 19 7.19 -29.46 -24.12
C SER A 19 8.04 -29.56 -22.85
N VAL A 20 9.36 -29.43 -22.98
CA VAL A 20 10.28 -29.40 -21.82
C VAL A 20 10.04 -28.17 -20.97
N LEU A 21 9.93 -26.97 -21.57
CA LEU A 21 9.60 -25.72 -20.90
C LEU A 21 8.25 -25.80 -20.19
N GLY A 22 7.24 -26.40 -20.81
CA GLY A 22 5.93 -26.62 -20.19
C GLY A 22 6.00 -27.54 -18.97
N ALA A 23 6.80 -28.59 -19.03
CA ALA A 23 7.00 -29.49 -17.89
C ALA A 23 7.78 -28.82 -16.74
N GLU A 24 8.82 -28.03 -17.07
CA GLU A 24 9.59 -27.28 -16.09
C GLU A 24 8.73 -26.18 -15.43
N TYR A 25 7.94 -25.46 -16.22
CA TYR A 25 6.99 -24.48 -15.71
C TYR A 25 5.96 -25.12 -14.78
N GLN A 26 5.41 -26.28 -15.14
CA GLN A 26 4.47 -27.01 -14.29
C GLN A 26 5.13 -27.44 -12.98
N ALA A 27 6.35 -27.96 -13.00
CA ALA A 27 7.08 -28.36 -11.80
C ALA A 27 7.36 -27.15 -10.87
N LEU A 28 7.72 -25.99 -11.45
CA LEU A 28 7.91 -24.75 -10.69
C LEU A 28 6.59 -24.21 -10.12
N MET A 29 5.50 -24.33 -10.86
CA MET A 29 4.18 -23.96 -10.37
C MET A 29 3.70 -24.90 -9.25
N GLU A 30 3.99 -26.18 -9.33
CA GLU A 30 3.72 -27.14 -8.24
C GLU A 30 4.56 -26.82 -6.98
N ASP A 31 5.85 -26.51 -7.15
CA ASP A 31 6.71 -26.05 -6.05
C ASP A 31 6.22 -24.72 -5.48
N PHE A 32 5.87 -23.76 -6.32
CA PHE A 32 5.26 -22.48 -5.93
C PHE A 32 3.96 -22.69 -5.13
N LEU A 33 3.03 -23.49 -5.63
CA LEU A 33 1.77 -23.79 -4.94
C LEU A 33 2.01 -24.49 -3.60
N SER A 34 3.05 -25.34 -3.52
CA SER A 34 3.42 -25.98 -2.26
C SER A 34 3.98 -25.00 -1.22
N ARG A 35 4.65 -23.94 -1.66
CA ARG A 35 5.21 -22.87 -0.81
C ARG A 35 4.18 -21.76 -0.49
N MET A 36 3.19 -21.58 -1.38
CA MET A 36 2.10 -20.61 -1.15
C MET A 36 1.23 -20.96 0.07
N VAL A 37 1.42 -22.16 0.60
CA VAL A 37 0.67 -22.69 1.73
C VAL A 37 1.66 -23.02 2.86
N PRO A 38 2.12 -22.05 3.69
CA PRO A 38 2.84 -22.36 4.92
C PRO A 38 1.99 -23.26 5.81
N ASN A 39 2.56 -24.31 6.39
CA ASN A 39 1.79 -25.38 7.04
C ASN A 39 0.86 -24.94 8.18
N ASP A 40 1.11 -23.82 8.87
CA ASP A 40 0.30 -23.39 10.01
C ASP A 40 -0.58 -22.14 9.73
N ALA A 41 -0.07 -21.13 9.01
CA ALA A 41 -0.88 -19.96 8.61
C ALA A 41 -1.80 -20.26 7.41
N ALA A 42 -1.43 -21.23 6.59
CA ALA A 42 -2.24 -21.69 5.47
C ALA A 42 -3.53 -22.36 5.87
N ASP A 43 -3.52 -23.12 6.96
CA ASP A 43 -4.74 -23.76 7.44
C ASP A 43 -5.79 -22.70 7.83
N SER A 44 -5.37 -21.58 8.44
CA SER A 44 -6.27 -20.49 8.83
C SER A 44 -6.81 -19.70 7.64
N VAL A 45 -5.98 -19.41 6.63
CA VAL A 45 -6.42 -18.74 5.39
C VAL A 45 -7.31 -19.66 4.56
N MET A 46 -6.96 -20.95 4.44
CA MET A 46 -7.79 -21.93 3.74
C MET A 46 -9.11 -22.18 4.47
N GLU A 47 -9.13 -22.11 5.78
CA GLU A 47 -10.35 -22.14 6.57
C GLU A 47 -11.23 -20.92 6.27
N ASP A 48 -10.66 -19.72 6.23
CA ASP A 48 -11.40 -18.50 5.92
C ASP A 48 -11.96 -18.51 4.49
N ILE A 49 -11.17 -18.97 3.51
CA ILE A 49 -11.62 -19.18 2.12
C ILE A 49 -12.83 -20.13 2.10
N ARG A 50 -12.70 -21.30 2.73
CA ARG A 50 -13.78 -22.31 2.80
C ARG A 50 -15.03 -21.74 3.46
N ASN A 51 -14.89 -21.06 4.60
CA ASN A 51 -15.98 -20.46 5.32
C ASN A 51 -16.70 -19.39 4.48
N SER A 52 -15.93 -18.55 3.77
CA SER A 52 -16.46 -17.52 2.88
C SER A 52 -17.29 -18.10 1.73
N PHE A 53 -16.77 -19.11 1.03
CA PHE A 53 -17.52 -19.78 -0.04
C PHE A 53 -18.70 -20.59 0.48
N GLN A 54 -18.60 -21.19 1.65
CA GLN A 54 -19.73 -21.89 2.30
C GLN A 54 -20.84 -20.90 2.65
N ALA A 55 -20.54 -19.77 3.26
CA ALA A 55 -21.52 -18.71 3.57
C ALA A 55 -22.23 -18.21 2.29
N GLY A 56 -21.48 -18.00 1.22
CA GLY A 56 -22.03 -17.65 -0.09
C GLY A 56 -22.96 -18.72 -0.65
N ALA A 57 -22.57 -20.00 -0.59
CA ALA A 57 -23.39 -21.11 -1.06
C ALA A 57 -24.68 -21.27 -0.23
N GLU A 58 -24.60 -21.12 1.10
CA GLU A 58 -25.78 -21.15 1.97
C GLU A 58 -26.73 -19.99 1.69
N SER A 59 -26.22 -18.79 1.46
CA SER A 59 -27.00 -17.61 1.06
C SER A 59 -27.74 -17.88 -0.27
N LEU A 60 -27.05 -18.43 -1.27
CA LEU A 60 -27.67 -18.83 -2.54
C LEU A 60 -28.73 -19.90 -2.38
N MET A 61 -28.53 -20.87 -1.49
CA MET A 61 -29.55 -21.89 -1.21
C MET A 61 -30.80 -21.30 -0.55
N ARG A 62 -30.65 -20.26 0.25
CA ARG A 62 -31.78 -19.51 0.82
C ARG A 62 -32.52 -18.65 -0.24
N ASN A 63 -31.84 -18.26 -1.33
CA ASN A 63 -32.42 -17.49 -2.42
C ASN A 63 -32.25 -18.18 -3.78
N PRO A 64 -32.92 -19.31 -4.04
CA PRO A 64 -32.77 -20.06 -5.30
C PRO A 64 -33.20 -19.27 -6.54
N THR A 65 -34.09 -18.28 -6.39
CA THR A 65 -34.52 -17.40 -7.49
C THR A 65 -33.33 -16.61 -8.06
N LEU A 66 -32.50 -16.06 -7.18
CA LEU A 66 -31.28 -15.32 -7.60
C LEU A 66 -30.34 -16.21 -8.42
N LEU A 67 -30.15 -17.47 -8.00
CA LEU A 67 -29.33 -18.43 -8.73
C LEU A 67 -29.89 -18.69 -10.14
N TRP A 68 -31.20 -18.93 -10.24
CA TRP A 68 -31.86 -19.18 -11.52
C TRP A 68 -31.80 -17.97 -12.44
N GLU A 69 -32.06 -16.77 -11.94
CA GLU A 69 -31.98 -15.53 -12.72
C GLU A 69 -30.55 -15.28 -13.24
N THR A 70 -29.54 -15.50 -12.37
CA THR A 70 -28.14 -15.34 -12.74
C THR A 70 -27.72 -16.35 -13.81
N GLN A 71 -28.10 -17.63 -13.65
CA GLN A 71 -27.81 -18.66 -14.65
C GLN A 71 -28.52 -18.35 -15.98
N ALA A 72 -29.80 -17.97 -15.93
CA ALA A 72 -30.57 -17.64 -17.14
C ALA A 72 -29.94 -16.45 -17.89
N LYS A 73 -29.50 -15.42 -17.15
CA LYS A 73 -28.81 -14.26 -17.74
C LYS A 73 -27.50 -14.67 -18.38
N LEU A 74 -26.66 -15.45 -17.67
CA LEU A 74 -25.38 -15.94 -18.20
C LEU A 74 -25.60 -16.77 -19.47
N MET A 75 -26.56 -17.68 -19.49
CA MET A 75 -26.90 -18.46 -20.71
C MET A 75 -27.34 -17.57 -21.86
N GLN A 76 -28.16 -16.55 -21.60
CA GLN A 76 -28.58 -15.58 -22.60
C GLN A 76 -27.39 -14.82 -23.18
N ASP A 77 -26.48 -14.33 -22.31
CA ASP A 77 -25.29 -13.59 -22.71
C ASP A 77 -24.31 -14.47 -23.50
N GLN A 78 -24.11 -15.73 -23.09
CA GLN A 78 -23.31 -16.70 -23.84
C GLN A 78 -23.91 -16.99 -25.23
N MET A 79 -25.23 -17.14 -25.32
CA MET A 79 -25.93 -17.37 -26.60
C MET A 79 -25.77 -16.15 -27.52
N ALA A 80 -25.90 -14.93 -26.99
CA ALA A 80 -25.69 -13.69 -27.74
C ALA A 80 -24.22 -13.59 -28.22
N LEU A 81 -23.27 -13.90 -27.37
CA LEU A 81 -21.86 -13.93 -27.74
C LEU A 81 -21.56 -14.92 -28.86
N TRP A 82 -22.13 -16.11 -28.77
CA TRP A 82 -21.97 -17.13 -29.80
C TRP A 82 -22.57 -16.71 -31.17
N GLN A 83 -23.75 -16.08 -31.16
CA GLN A 83 -24.37 -15.53 -32.37
C GLN A 83 -23.51 -14.45 -33.01
N GLN A 84 -22.92 -13.55 -32.20
CA GLN A 84 -22.02 -12.51 -32.69
C GLN A 84 -20.71 -13.07 -33.23
N ALA A 85 -20.12 -14.05 -32.57
CA ALA A 85 -18.90 -14.73 -33.05
C ALA A 85 -19.15 -15.41 -34.41
N MET A 86 -20.29 -16.06 -34.56
CA MET A 86 -20.68 -16.68 -35.86
C MET A 86 -20.94 -15.61 -36.95
N ALA A 87 -21.56 -14.50 -36.62
CA ALA A 87 -21.77 -13.38 -37.56
C ALA A 87 -20.42 -12.78 -37.99
N ALA A 88 -19.50 -12.55 -37.05
CA ALA A 88 -18.16 -12.06 -37.34
C ALA A 88 -17.36 -13.04 -38.22
N ALA A 89 -17.42 -14.33 -37.94
CA ALA A 89 -16.78 -15.37 -38.76
C ALA A 89 -17.34 -15.39 -40.22
N SER A 90 -18.55 -14.87 -40.42
CA SER A 90 -19.20 -14.73 -41.74
C SER A 90 -18.96 -13.36 -42.39
N GLY A 91 -18.06 -12.53 -41.82
CA GLY A 91 -17.70 -11.19 -42.32
C GLY A 91 -18.61 -10.05 -41.83
N GLY A 92 -19.46 -10.30 -40.81
CA GLY A 92 -20.23 -9.28 -40.11
C GLY A 92 -19.41 -8.51 -39.10
N ALA A 93 -19.94 -7.40 -38.59
CA ALA A 93 -19.31 -6.66 -37.47
C ALA A 93 -19.52 -7.41 -36.15
N PHE A 94 -18.49 -7.39 -35.28
CA PHE A 94 -18.61 -7.87 -33.92
C PHE A 94 -18.94 -6.68 -33.00
N GLU A 95 -20.11 -6.69 -32.37
CA GLU A 95 -20.50 -5.68 -31.39
C GLU A 95 -20.24 -6.23 -29.98
N PRO A 96 -19.36 -5.62 -29.17
CA PRO A 96 -19.06 -6.13 -27.85
C PRO A 96 -20.27 -6.07 -26.91
N LEU A 97 -20.60 -7.17 -26.25
CA LEU A 97 -21.67 -7.24 -25.24
C LEU A 97 -21.26 -6.56 -23.92
N VAL A 98 -19.96 -6.59 -23.62
CA VAL A 98 -19.37 -5.99 -22.44
C VAL A 98 -18.01 -5.37 -22.80
N THR A 99 -17.68 -4.25 -22.19
CA THR A 99 -16.38 -3.59 -22.39
C THR A 99 -15.57 -3.64 -21.10
N PRO A 100 -14.23 -3.79 -21.16
CA PRO A 100 -13.38 -3.66 -19.99
C PRO A 100 -13.65 -2.35 -19.27
N SER A 101 -13.54 -2.34 -17.94
CA SER A 101 -13.66 -1.12 -17.16
C SER A 101 -12.58 -0.10 -17.56
N ARG A 102 -12.86 1.20 -17.39
CA ARG A 102 -11.97 2.28 -17.84
C ARG A 102 -10.55 2.23 -17.25
N GLY A 103 -10.38 1.54 -16.13
CA GLY A 103 -9.10 1.33 -15.44
C GLY A 103 -8.41 0.01 -15.79
N ASP A 104 -9.09 -0.93 -16.43
CA ASP A 104 -8.55 -2.25 -16.74
C ASP A 104 -7.54 -2.17 -17.88
N ARG A 105 -6.28 -2.35 -17.54
CA ARG A 105 -5.16 -2.25 -18.48
C ARG A 105 -4.81 -3.56 -19.17
N ARG A 106 -5.44 -4.66 -18.79
CA ARG A 106 -5.11 -6.01 -19.30
C ARG A 106 -5.43 -6.19 -20.77
N PHE A 107 -6.49 -5.51 -21.25
CA PHE A 107 -7.04 -5.68 -22.62
C PHE A 107 -6.70 -4.49 -23.53
N LYS A 108 -5.48 -3.94 -23.44
CA LYS A 108 -5.04 -2.78 -24.23
C LYS A 108 -4.58 -3.13 -25.65
N ASP A 109 -4.09 -4.35 -25.85
CA ASP A 109 -3.61 -4.77 -27.17
C ASP A 109 -4.76 -4.73 -28.18
N GLU A 110 -4.47 -4.21 -29.38
CA GLU A 110 -5.46 -4.04 -30.44
C GLU A 110 -6.12 -5.36 -30.86
N ALA A 111 -5.41 -6.48 -30.75
CA ALA A 111 -5.94 -7.79 -31.10
C ALA A 111 -7.16 -8.19 -30.26
N TRP A 112 -7.30 -7.71 -29.03
CA TRP A 112 -8.50 -7.95 -28.21
C TRP A 112 -9.78 -7.41 -28.81
N THR A 113 -9.69 -6.42 -29.70
CA THR A 113 -10.85 -5.81 -30.36
C THR A 113 -10.91 -6.11 -31.85
N SER A 114 -9.77 -6.29 -32.53
CA SER A 114 -9.69 -6.48 -33.97
C SER A 114 -9.74 -7.95 -34.41
N ASP A 115 -9.30 -8.89 -33.55
CA ASP A 115 -9.35 -10.32 -33.84
C ASP A 115 -10.60 -10.96 -33.24
N PRO A 116 -11.47 -11.60 -34.04
CA PRO A 116 -12.71 -12.19 -33.54
C PRO A 116 -12.50 -13.29 -32.48
N GLY A 117 -11.41 -14.06 -32.56
CA GLY A 117 -11.10 -15.12 -31.61
C GLY A 117 -10.69 -14.56 -30.25
N TYR A 118 -9.75 -13.62 -30.22
CA TYR A 118 -9.35 -12.96 -28.98
C TYR A 118 -10.48 -12.11 -28.38
N ASN A 119 -11.28 -11.47 -29.23
CA ASN A 119 -12.45 -10.74 -28.76
C ASN A 119 -13.47 -11.66 -28.08
N ALA A 120 -13.78 -12.81 -28.67
CA ALA A 120 -14.69 -13.78 -28.04
C ALA A 120 -14.16 -14.30 -26.70
N ILE A 121 -12.86 -14.58 -26.59
CA ILE A 121 -12.22 -14.98 -25.33
C ILE A 121 -12.33 -13.88 -24.26
N MET A 122 -12.03 -12.63 -24.60
CA MET A 122 -12.16 -11.48 -23.71
C MET A 122 -13.61 -11.31 -23.24
N GLN A 123 -14.59 -11.32 -24.18
CA GLN A 123 -16.01 -11.18 -23.86
C GLN A 123 -16.49 -12.29 -22.93
N GLN A 124 -16.10 -13.55 -23.18
CA GLN A 124 -16.46 -14.69 -22.34
C GLN A 124 -15.96 -14.51 -20.90
N TYR A 125 -14.70 -14.07 -20.76
CA TYR A 125 -14.12 -13.78 -19.45
C TYR A 125 -14.83 -12.63 -18.73
N LEU A 126 -15.05 -11.50 -19.41
CA LEU A 126 -15.70 -10.34 -18.81
C LEU A 126 -17.16 -10.61 -18.41
N LEU A 127 -17.90 -11.38 -19.20
CA LEU A 127 -19.25 -11.82 -18.86
C LEU A 127 -19.26 -12.71 -17.61
N PHE A 128 -18.30 -13.63 -17.51
CA PHE A 128 -18.15 -14.47 -16.34
C PHE A 128 -17.78 -13.64 -15.09
N SER A 129 -16.78 -12.75 -15.20
CA SER A 129 -16.35 -11.85 -14.12
C SER A 129 -17.51 -11.02 -13.59
N ASN A 130 -18.22 -10.32 -14.48
CA ASN A 130 -19.37 -9.50 -14.11
C ASN A 130 -20.50 -10.32 -13.47
N THR A 131 -20.67 -11.57 -13.92
CA THR A 131 -21.68 -12.48 -13.34
C THR A 131 -21.34 -12.82 -11.90
N VAL A 132 -20.07 -13.17 -11.62
CA VAL A 132 -19.60 -13.51 -10.27
C VAL A 132 -19.71 -12.29 -9.35
N GLU A 133 -19.22 -11.12 -9.79
CA GLU A 133 -19.29 -9.88 -9.01
C GLU A 133 -20.75 -9.50 -8.70
N THR A 134 -21.64 -9.51 -9.73
CA THR A 134 -23.06 -9.20 -9.55
C THR A 134 -23.75 -10.19 -8.61
N LEU A 135 -23.37 -11.47 -8.68
CA LEU A 135 -23.92 -12.49 -7.80
C LEU A 135 -23.58 -12.23 -6.34
N VAL A 136 -22.28 -11.98 -6.04
CA VAL A 136 -21.81 -11.67 -4.69
C VAL A 136 -22.47 -10.38 -4.16
N ASP A 137 -22.58 -9.36 -5.00
CA ASP A 137 -23.19 -8.09 -4.60
C ASP A 137 -24.66 -8.21 -4.20
N LYS A 138 -25.39 -9.16 -4.79
CA LYS A 138 -26.81 -9.42 -4.48
C LYS A 138 -27.04 -10.35 -3.28
N LEU A 139 -25.99 -10.82 -2.59
CA LEU A 139 -26.13 -11.58 -1.37
C LEU A 139 -26.30 -10.63 -0.17
N ASP A 140 -27.55 -10.21 0.05
CA ASP A 140 -27.88 -9.17 1.04
C ASP A 140 -28.02 -9.71 2.48
N ASP A 141 -28.05 -11.02 2.65
CA ASP A 141 -28.15 -11.70 3.96
C ASP A 141 -26.81 -12.05 4.59
N LEU A 142 -25.70 -11.77 3.90
CA LEU A 142 -24.35 -11.88 4.45
C LEU A 142 -24.02 -10.64 5.30
N SER A 143 -23.28 -10.86 6.38
CA SER A 143 -22.69 -9.75 7.13
C SER A 143 -21.68 -8.97 6.25
N PRO A 144 -21.40 -7.69 6.58
CA PRO A 144 -20.41 -6.91 5.82
C PRO A 144 -19.03 -7.57 5.73
N GLY A 145 -18.61 -8.29 6.77
CA GLY A 145 -17.34 -9.04 6.81
C GLY A 145 -17.37 -10.24 5.86
N GLU A 146 -18.40 -11.10 5.96
CA GLU A 146 -18.55 -12.26 5.08
C GLU A 146 -18.62 -11.87 3.62
N LYS A 147 -19.40 -10.82 3.31
CA LYS A 147 -19.53 -10.30 1.95
C LYS A 147 -18.19 -9.78 1.40
N ARG A 148 -17.43 -9.04 2.21
CA ARG A 148 -16.09 -8.56 1.85
C ARG A 148 -15.14 -9.71 1.55
N ASN A 149 -15.05 -10.71 2.45
CA ASN A 149 -14.15 -11.85 2.28
C ASN A 149 -14.53 -12.68 1.04
N LEU A 150 -15.81 -12.98 0.87
CA LEU A 150 -16.30 -13.69 -0.32
C LEU A 150 -16.00 -12.92 -1.61
N SER A 151 -16.25 -11.61 -1.63
CA SER A 151 -15.96 -10.74 -2.79
C SER A 151 -14.47 -10.75 -3.13
N PHE A 152 -13.62 -10.65 -2.12
CA PHE A 152 -12.17 -10.68 -2.30
C PHE A 152 -11.70 -12.01 -2.90
N TYR A 153 -12.04 -13.14 -2.29
CA TYR A 153 -11.59 -14.46 -2.76
C TYR A 153 -12.17 -14.81 -4.14
N ALA A 154 -13.44 -14.46 -4.38
CA ALA A 154 -14.05 -14.63 -5.70
C ALA A 154 -13.34 -13.79 -6.77
N ARG A 155 -12.98 -12.54 -6.47
CA ARG A 155 -12.20 -11.66 -7.35
C ARG A 155 -10.81 -12.22 -7.63
N GLN A 156 -10.09 -12.70 -6.59
CA GLN A 156 -8.79 -13.35 -6.76
C GLN A 156 -8.88 -14.53 -7.73
N MET A 157 -9.86 -15.40 -7.53
CA MET A 157 -10.06 -16.57 -8.39
C MET A 157 -10.40 -16.15 -9.84
N VAL A 158 -11.29 -15.20 -10.02
CA VAL A 158 -11.66 -14.69 -11.36
C VAL A 158 -10.45 -14.06 -12.05
N ASN A 159 -9.68 -13.22 -11.35
CA ASN A 159 -8.50 -12.55 -11.93
C ASN A 159 -7.38 -13.53 -12.26
N ALA A 160 -7.19 -14.59 -11.48
CA ALA A 160 -6.26 -15.67 -11.81
C ALA A 160 -6.63 -16.38 -13.13
N MET A 161 -7.93 -16.49 -13.42
CA MET A 161 -8.44 -17.10 -14.66
C MET A 161 -8.45 -16.15 -15.87
N SER A 162 -7.93 -14.92 -15.73
CA SER A 162 -7.90 -13.97 -16.86
C SER A 162 -7.14 -14.55 -18.05
N PRO A 163 -7.68 -14.46 -19.27
CA PRO A 163 -7.00 -14.96 -20.47
C PRO A 163 -5.68 -14.24 -20.76
N THR A 164 -5.45 -13.09 -20.15
CA THR A 164 -4.18 -12.36 -20.25
C THR A 164 -3.03 -13.07 -19.52
N ASN A 165 -3.31 -13.98 -18.59
CA ASN A 165 -2.33 -14.65 -17.77
C ASN A 165 -1.76 -15.94 -18.40
N PHE A 166 -2.19 -16.29 -19.62
CA PHE A 166 -1.77 -17.54 -20.28
C PHE A 166 -1.19 -17.27 -21.66
N VAL A 167 -0.11 -17.96 -21.98
CA VAL A 167 0.60 -17.82 -23.27
C VAL A 167 -0.32 -17.99 -24.46
N SER A 168 -1.20 -19.01 -24.44
CA SER A 168 -2.05 -19.38 -25.57
C SER A 168 -3.23 -18.45 -25.82
N THR A 169 -3.65 -17.68 -24.81
CA THR A 169 -4.84 -16.81 -24.88
C THR A 169 -4.50 -15.32 -24.84
N ASN A 170 -3.24 -14.97 -24.53
CA ASN A 170 -2.79 -13.57 -24.56
C ASN A 170 -2.15 -13.25 -25.92
N PRO A 171 -2.78 -12.36 -26.75
CA PRO A 171 -2.29 -12.05 -28.09
C PRO A 171 -0.88 -11.43 -28.10
N GLU A 172 -0.56 -10.62 -27.12
CA GLU A 172 0.73 -9.94 -26.98
C GLU A 172 1.85 -10.95 -26.67
N VAL A 173 1.60 -11.83 -25.70
CA VAL A 173 2.53 -12.91 -25.35
C VAL A 173 2.71 -13.89 -26.50
N MET A 174 1.61 -14.30 -27.15
CA MET A 174 1.68 -15.22 -28.31
C MET A 174 2.52 -14.63 -29.44
N ARG A 175 2.29 -13.35 -29.79
CA ARG A 175 3.07 -12.67 -30.82
C ARG A 175 4.54 -12.61 -30.44
N LYS A 176 4.88 -12.22 -29.21
CA LYS A 176 6.25 -12.18 -28.68
C LYS A 176 6.90 -13.56 -28.75
N THR A 177 6.18 -14.60 -28.34
CA THR A 177 6.70 -15.99 -28.36
C THR A 177 7.03 -16.46 -29.78
N LEU A 178 6.20 -16.12 -30.76
CA LEU A 178 6.47 -16.44 -32.17
C LEU A 178 7.66 -15.63 -32.71
N GLU A 179 7.75 -14.33 -32.40
CA GLU A 179 8.84 -13.45 -32.83
C GLU A 179 10.19 -13.86 -32.25
N THR A 180 10.22 -14.24 -30.97
CA THR A 180 11.45 -14.65 -30.26
C THR A 180 11.73 -16.14 -30.36
N ARG A 181 10.88 -16.90 -31.05
CA ARG A 181 10.98 -18.38 -31.13
C ARG A 181 10.99 -19.03 -29.74
N GLY A 182 10.19 -18.49 -28.79
CA GLY A 182 10.08 -19.01 -27.45
C GLY A 182 11.17 -18.53 -26.46
N GLN A 183 12.14 -17.73 -26.88
CA GLN A 183 13.21 -17.24 -26.00
C GLN A 183 12.64 -16.41 -24.83
N ASN A 184 11.58 -15.62 -25.06
CA ASN A 184 10.89 -14.88 -23.98
C ASN A 184 10.41 -15.78 -22.83
N LEU A 185 9.99 -17.01 -23.12
CA LEU A 185 9.54 -17.97 -22.09
C LEU A 185 10.72 -18.57 -21.32
N VAL A 186 11.86 -18.78 -22.00
CA VAL A 186 13.11 -19.24 -21.35
C VAL A 186 13.63 -18.18 -20.39
N ASP A 187 13.70 -16.92 -20.85
CA ASP A 187 14.14 -15.78 -20.04
C ASP A 187 13.18 -15.57 -18.86
N GLY A 188 11.87 -15.66 -19.12
CA GLY A 188 10.83 -15.56 -18.10
C GLY A 188 10.91 -16.66 -17.03
N LEU A 189 11.23 -17.89 -17.44
CA LEU A 189 11.41 -19.02 -16.53
C LEU A 189 12.64 -18.83 -15.63
N SER A 190 13.71 -18.25 -16.16
CA SER A 190 14.90 -17.91 -15.36
C SER A 190 14.55 -16.90 -14.27
N ARG A 191 13.82 -15.82 -14.61
CA ARG A 191 13.36 -14.82 -13.63
C ARG A 191 12.42 -15.40 -12.58
N LEU A 192 11.49 -16.29 -12.99
CA LEU A 192 10.61 -16.96 -12.04
C LEU A 192 11.41 -17.80 -11.02
N ARG A 193 12.48 -18.48 -11.48
CA ARG A 193 13.37 -19.24 -10.59
C ARG A 193 14.11 -18.33 -9.60
N GLU A 194 14.61 -17.18 -10.07
CA GLU A 194 15.28 -16.19 -9.24
C GLU A 194 14.31 -15.63 -8.18
N ASP A 195 13.11 -15.22 -8.60
CA ASP A 195 12.10 -14.69 -7.69
C ASP A 195 11.65 -15.74 -6.65
N LEU A 196 11.48 -17.00 -7.05
CA LEU A 196 11.18 -18.11 -6.14
C LEU A 196 12.32 -18.40 -5.15
N ALA A 197 13.57 -18.33 -5.60
CA ALA A 197 14.74 -18.53 -4.75
C ALA A 197 14.86 -17.43 -3.69
N ASN A 198 14.51 -16.20 -4.05
CA ASN A 198 14.57 -15.01 -3.18
C ASN A 198 13.28 -14.78 -2.35
N SER A 199 12.29 -15.66 -2.47
CA SER A 199 11.03 -15.55 -1.73
C SER A 199 11.05 -16.41 -0.48
N ALA A 200 10.86 -15.82 0.68
CA ALA A 200 10.77 -16.54 1.95
C ALA A 200 9.43 -17.28 2.10
N GLU A 201 8.34 -16.59 1.76
CA GLU A 201 6.97 -17.13 1.76
C GLU A 201 6.21 -16.55 0.55
N GLY A 202 5.49 -17.40 -0.18
CA GLY A 202 4.79 -16.98 -1.39
C GLY A 202 5.73 -16.68 -2.56
N LEU A 203 5.27 -15.91 -3.54
CA LEU A 203 6.06 -15.43 -4.67
C LEU A 203 6.19 -13.92 -4.62
N ASN A 204 7.37 -13.43 -4.30
CA ASN A 204 7.71 -12.01 -4.42
C ASN A 204 8.15 -11.72 -5.85
N VAL A 205 7.21 -11.27 -6.67
CA VAL A 205 7.49 -10.89 -8.06
C VAL A 205 8.35 -9.63 -8.08
N THR A 206 9.48 -9.66 -8.78
CA THR A 206 10.32 -8.48 -8.97
C THR A 206 9.56 -7.42 -9.78
N MET A 207 9.28 -6.26 -9.16
CA MET A 207 8.46 -5.21 -9.76
C MET A 207 9.27 -4.04 -10.35
N THR A 208 10.56 -3.95 -10.05
CA THR A 208 11.43 -2.85 -10.49
C THR A 208 12.89 -3.32 -10.56
N ASP A 209 13.67 -2.66 -11.40
CA ASP A 209 15.13 -2.79 -11.38
C ASP A 209 15.65 -2.15 -10.08
N ARG A 210 16.00 -3.00 -9.12
CA ARG A 210 16.51 -2.57 -7.81
C ARG A 210 17.92 -1.98 -7.88
N SER A 211 18.73 -2.39 -8.87
CA SER A 211 20.10 -1.91 -9.04
C SER A 211 20.16 -0.42 -9.43
N ALA A 212 19.05 0.14 -9.90
CA ALA A 212 18.94 1.55 -10.27
C ALA A 212 18.82 2.51 -9.08
N PHE A 213 18.63 1.99 -7.85
CA PHE A 213 18.33 2.81 -6.67
C PHE A 213 19.24 2.49 -5.50
N GLU A 214 19.72 3.55 -4.84
CA GLU A 214 20.50 3.46 -3.61
C GLU A 214 20.04 4.56 -2.64
N VAL A 215 19.59 4.13 -1.44
CA VAL A 215 19.06 5.04 -0.41
C VAL A 215 20.17 5.92 0.13
N GLY A 216 20.00 7.24 0.00
CA GLY A 216 20.97 8.25 0.38
C GLY A 216 21.89 8.72 -0.77
N GLU A 217 21.84 8.06 -1.94
CA GLU A 217 22.64 8.44 -3.12
C GLU A 217 21.78 9.04 -4.24
N ASN A 218 20.67 8.38 -4.60
CA ASN A 218 19.78 8.87 -5.66
C ASN A 218 18.29 8.88 -5.28
N ILE A 219 17.96 8.33 -4.10
CA ILE A 219 16.67 8.48 -3.41
C ILE A 219 16.94 8.81 -1.94
N ALA A 220 16.00 9.48 -1.27
CA ALA A 220 16.15 9.99 0.11
C ALA A 220 17.38 10.92 0.25
N VAL A 221 17.53 11.86 -0.67
CA VAL A 221 18.75 12.69 -0.80
C VAL A 221 18.63 14.09 -0.21
N SER A 222 17.52 14.44 0.45
CA SER A 222 17.38 15.73 1.12
C SER A 222 18.46 15.91 2.18
N GLN A 223 19.15 17.04 2.13
CA GLN A 223 20.28 17.30 3.00
C GLN A 223 19.86 17.45 4.45
N GLY A 224 20.61 16.87 5.38
CA GLY A 224 20.31 16.89 6.80
C GLY A 224 21.25 16.00 7.59
N ALA A 225 20.94 15.80 8.86
CA ALA A 225 21.67 14.88 9.72
C ALA A 225 20.77 14.24 10.78
N VAL A 226 21.14 13.06 11.23
CA VAL A 226 20.63 12.44 12.45
C VAL A 226 21.19 13.22 13.63
N VAL A 227 20.31 13.75 14.47
CA VAL A 227 20.68 14.57 15.63
C VAL A 227 20.38 13.89 16.97
N MET A 228 19.55 12.85 16.95
CA MET A 228 19.23 12.04 18.13
C MET A 228 18.96 10.61 17.68
N GLU A 229 19.32 9.67 18.55
CA GLU A 229 19.04 8.25 18.37
C GLU A 229 18.67 7.61 19.69
N ASN A 230 17.72 6.68 19.64
CA ASN A 230 17.42 5.74 20.72
C ASN A 230 17.25 4.32 20.15
N GLU A 231 16.77 3.38 20.96
CA GLU A 231 16.60 1.98 20.54
C GLU A 231 15.58 1.77 19.41
N LEU A 232 14.69 2.74 19.15
CA LEU A 232 13.59 2.60 18.17
C LEU A 232 13.66 3.61 17.03
N ILE A 233 14.21 4.81 17.24
CA ILE A 233 14.23 5.87 16.24
C ILE A 233 15.59 6.52 16.05
N GLN A 234 15.80 7.03 14.83
CA GLN A 234 16.71 8.14 14.55
C GLN A 234 15.87 9.38 14.26
N LEU A 235 16.20 10.51 14.89
CA LEU A 235 15.58 11.80 14.60
C LEU A 235 16.47 12.57 13.63
N ILE A 236 15.96 12.77 12.42
CA ILE A 236 16.64 13.51 11.35
C ILE A 236 16.19 14.97 11.42
N GLN A 237 17.12 15.90 11.45
CA GLN A 237 16.90 17.32 11.19
C GLN A 237 17.39 17.64 9.80
N TYR A 238 16.51 18.22 8.94
CA TYR A 238 16.89 18.61 7.60
C TYR A 238 17.52 20.00 7.58
N ALA A 239 18.52 20.18 6.71
CA ALA A 239 19.21 21.44 6.52
C ALA A 239 18.26 22.48 5.86
N PRO A 240 18.25 23.74 6.34
CA PRO A 240 17.41 24.77 5.77
C PRO A 240 17.88 25.18 4.36
N THR A 241 16.93 25.50 3.48
CA THR A 241 17.23 26.08 2.15
C THR A 241 16.94 27.57 2.11
N THR A 242 16.45 28.16 3.19
CA THR A 242 16.08 29.57 3.32
C THR A 242 16.86 30.24 4.45
N GLU A 243 17.19 31.53 4.32
CA GLU A 243 17.93 32.29 5.35
C GLU A 243 17.14 32.44 6.67
N LYS A 244 15.82 32.43 6.57
CA LYS A 244 14.89 32.54 7.70
C LYS A 244 13.93 31.37 7.67
N VAL A 245 13.60 30.85 8.85
CA VAL A 245 12.66 29.74 9.01
C VAL A 245 11.58 30.09 10.02
N PHE A 246 10.43 29.41 9.93
CA PHE A 246 9.37 29.55 10.93
C PHE A 246 9.88 29.15 12.32
N LYS A 247 9.47 29.93 13.33
CA LYS A 247 9.92 29.71 14.69
C LYS A 247 9.48 28.33 15.24
N THR A 248 8.23 27.90 14.96
CA THR A 248 7.72 26.61 15.41
C THR A 248 8.20 25.50 14.49
N PRO A 249 8.95 24.50 15.00
CA PRO A 249 9.40 23.36 14.20
C PRO A 249 8.26 22.48 13.74
N LEU A 250 8.53 21.67 12.71
CA LEU A 250 7.62 20.65 12.18
C LEU A 250 8.22 19.27 12.42
N LEU A 251 7.47 18.38 13.08
CA LEU A 251 7.81 16.98 13.27
C LEU A 251 7.01 16.11 12.31
N ILE A 252 7.69 15.35 11.47
CA ILE A 252 7.10 14.33 10.61
C ILE A 252 7.13 12.98 11.32
N VAL A 253 5.96 12.34 11.44
CA VAL A 253 5.79 11.00 11.99
C VAL A 253 5.31 10.08 10.88
N PRO A 254 6.22 9.42 10.15
CA PRO A 254 5.87 8.53 9.04
C PRO A 254 5.36 7.18 9.56
N PRO A 255 4.81 6.32 8.67
CA PRO A 255 4.56 4.93 9.01
C PRO A 255 5.87 4.17 9.27
N TRP A 256 5.75 2.98 9.91
CA TRP A 256 6.84 2.04 10.11
C TRP A 256 6.60 0.67 9.46
N ILE A 257 5.53 0.52 8.67
CA ILE A 257 5.30 -0.68 7.85
C ILE A 257 6.22 -0.66 6.63
N ASN A 258 6.40 0.54 6.06
CA ASN A 258 7.39 0.84 5.04
C ASN A 258 8.25 2.01 5.50
N LYS A 259 9.41 2.16 4.89
CA LYS A 259 10.40 3.18 5.24
C LYS A 259 9.93 4.59 4.89
N PHE A 260 10.39 5.58 5.64
CA PHE A 260 9.90 6.96 5.58
C PHE A 260 10.12 7.67 4.22
N TYR A 261 11.05 7.18 3.40
CA TYR A 261 11.51 7.93 2.22
C TYR A 261 10.48 7.99 1.07
N VAL A 262 9.31 7.40 1.20
CA VAL A 262 8.17 7.74 0.34
C VAL A 262 7.87 9.25 0.37
N LEU A 263 8.18 9.92 1.48
CA LEU A 263 8.05 11.36 1.65
C LEU A 263 9.27 12.14 1.11
N ASP A 264 10.32 11.43 0.68
CA ASP A 264 11.58 11.99 0.18
C ASP A 264 12.18 11.12 -0.94
N LEU A 265 11.36 10.68 -1.92
CA LEU A 265 11.80 9.78 -2.99
C LEU A 265 12.89 10.43 -3.84
N ARG A 266 12.56 11.48 -4.57
CA ARG A 266 13.47 12.28 -5.41
C ARG A 266 13.19 13.75 -5.20
N PRO A 267 14.12 14.66 -5.50
CA PRO A 267 13.91 16.09 -5.29
C PRO A 267 12.60 16.64 -5.88
N GLU A 268 12.16 16.12 -7.02
CA GLU A 268 10.89 16.50 -7.66
C GLU A 268 9.65 15.86 -7.03
N ASN A 269 9.81 14.84 -6.21
CA ASN A 269 8.72 14.13 -5.52
C ASN A 269 8.83 14.21 -3.99
N SER A 270 9.74 15.03 -3.45
CA SER A 270 9.99 15.13 -2.03
C SER A 270 9.05 16.13 -1.35
N LEU A 271 8.21 15.64 -0.44
CA LEU A 271 7.45 16.49 0.48
C LEU A 271 8.40 17.15 1.49
N VAL A 272 9.42 16.43 1.95
CA VAL A 272 10.44 16.93 2.87
C VAL A 272 11.14 18.15 2.29
N LYS A 273 11.67 18.02 1.06
CA LYS A 273 12.31 19.14 0.36
C LYS A 273 11.35 20.32 0.20
N TRP A 274 10.13 20.07 -0.22
CA TRP A 274 9.14 21.13 -0.38
C TRP A 274 8.88 21.88 0.93
N LEU A 275 8.73 21.18 2.04
CA LEU A 275 8.52 21.78 3.37
C LEU A 275 9.72 22.64 3.81
N VAL A 276 10.94 22.16 3.58
CA VAL A 276 12.16 22.94 3.87
C VAL A 276 12.21 24.19 3.00
N ASP A 277 11.88 24.08 1.71
CA ASP A 277 11.82 25.21 0.77
C ASP A 277 10.72 26.24 1.14
N GLN A 278 9.66 25.83 1.87
CA GLN A 278 8.67 26.75 2.43
C GLN A 278 9.13 27.44 3.74
N GLY A 279 10.32 27.14 4.23
CA GLY A 279 10.91 27.74 5.43
C GLY A 279 10.53 27.03 6.74
N HIS A 280 10.11 25.77 6.69
CA HIS A 280 9.94 24.96 7.90
C HIS A 280 11.28 24.42 8.41
N THR A 281 11.48 24.44 9.74
CA THR A 281 12.51 23.61 10.39
C THR A 281 11.94 22.21 10.53
N VAL A 282 12.37 21.29 9.65
CA VAL A 282 11.78 19.95 9.54
C VAL A 282 12.59 18.93 10.31
N PHE A 283 11.91 18.20 11.19
CA PHE A 283 12.39 16.99 11.84
C PHE A 283 11.58 15.81 11.37
N LEU A 284 12.20 14.64 11.21
CA LEU A 284 11.56 13.42 10.77
C LEU A 284 12.03 12.23 11.59
N ILE A 285 11.10 11.37 12.00
CA ILE A 285 11.38 10.10 12.66
C ILE A 285 11.74 9.06 11.59
N SER A 286 12.95 8.50 11.67
CA SER A 286 13.34 7.28 10.95
C SER A 286 13.25 6.11 11.90
N TRP A 287 12.28 5.21 11.66
CA TRP A 287 12.06 4.04 12.50
C TRP A 287 13.11 2.97 12.25
N ARG A 288 13.54 2.28 13.32
CA ARG A 288 14.34 1.07 13.21
C ARG A 288 13.53 -0.03 12.52
N ASN A 289 14.18 -0.81 11.67
CA ASN A 289 13.65 -2.09 11.23
C ASN A 289 13.86 -3.11 12.37
N PRO A 290 12.79 -3.60 13.04
CA PRO A 290 12.95 -4.44 14.22
C PRO A 290 13.27 -5.89 13.86
N GLY A 291 14.05 -6.55 14.73
CA GLY A 291 14.28 -7.99 14.73
C GLY A 291 13.57 -8.69 15.88
N PRO A 292 13.84 -10.00 16.09
CA PRO A 292 13.24 -10.79 17.17
C PRO A 292 13.47 -10.20 18.58
N GLU A 293 14.56 -9.44 18.76
CA GLU A 293 14.92 -8.81 20.04
C GLU A 293 13.93 -7.71 20.45
N GLN A 294 13.25 -7.08 19.49
CA GLN A 294 12.27 -6.03 19.70
C GLN A 294 10.83 -6.56 19.83
N ARG A 295 10.65 -7.89 20.00
CA ARG A 295 9.33 -8.56 20.05
C ARG A 295 8.34 -7.95 21.04
N ASP A 296 8.82 -7.45 22.16
CA ASP A 296 7.99 -6.96 23.27
C ASP A 296 7.67 -5.47 23.17
N LEU A 297 8.15 -4.75 22.11
CA LEU A 297 7.80 -3.35 21.89
C LEU A 297 6.30 -3.19 21.71
N THR A 298 5.72 -2.35 22.57
CA THR A 298 4.28 -2.06 22.61
C THR A 298 3.93 -0.79 21.84
N TRP A 299 2.65 -0.56 21.64
CA TRP A 299 2.15 0.73 21.11
C TRP A 299 2.53 1.91 21.99
N ALA A 300 2.59 1.72 23.31
CA ALA A 300 3.05 2.72 24.26
C ALA A 300 4.54 3.02 24.09
N ASP A 301 5.39 2.02 23.84
CA ASP A 301 6.82 2.22 23.57
C ASP A 301 7.02 3.01 22.27
N TYR A 302 6.29 2.68 21.19
CA TYR A 302 6.31 3.47 19.96
C TYR A 302 5.92 4.93 20.20
N MET A 303 4.92 5.19 21.06
CA MET A 303 4.52 6.55 21.44
C MET A 303 5.62 7.27 22.25
N GLN A 304 6.20 6.62 23.24
CA GLN A 304 7.19 7.23 24.14
C GLN A 304 8.54 7.42 23.46
N LEU A 305 9.06 6.39 22.81
CA LEU A 305 10.37 6.41 22.14
C LEU A 305 10.34 7.12 20.79
N GLY A 306 9.17 7.22 20.17
CA GLY A 306 8.95 7.93 18.90
C GLY A 306 8.59 9.40 19.12
N PRO A 307 7.32 9.80 18.91
CA PRO A 307 6.92 11.21 18.88
C PRO A 307 7.15 11.97 20.19
N ILE A 308 7.11 11.33 21.37
CA ILE A 308 7.37 12.02 22.64
C ILE A 308 8.88 12.28 22.79
N ALA A 309 9.73 11.30 22.54
CA ALA A 309 11.18 11.50 22.55
C ALA A 309 11.63 12.51 21.49
N ALA A 310 11.01 12.46 20.29
CA ALA A 310 11.29 13.43 19.23
C ALA A 310 10.96 14.88 19.66
N LEU A 311 9.85 15.10 20.37
CA LEU A 311 9.53 16.43 20.93
C LEU A 311 10.59 16.94 21.90
N ASP A 312 11.12 16.07 22.74
CA ASP A 312 12.18 16.44 23.71
C ASP A 312 13.51 16.71 22.95
N GLY A 313 13.80 15.95 21.89
CA GLY A 313 14.93 16.22 20.99
C GLY A 313 14.79 17.56 20.25
N ILE A 314 13.59 17.90 19.76
CA ILE A 314 13.30 19.18 19.11
C ILE A 314 13.50 20.35 20.09
N GLU A 315 13.08 20.21 21.36
CA GLU A 315 13.30 21.23 22.38
C GLU A 315 14.82 21.45 22.61
N GLN A 316 15.64 20.39 22.65
CA GLN A 316 17.08 20.48 22.77
C GLN A 316 17.74 21.10 21.53
N ALA A 317 17.27 20.73 20.33
CA ALA A 317 17.84 21.23 19.08
C ALA A 317 17.50 22.71 18.81
N THR A 318 16.33 23.18 19.25
CA THR A 318 15.79 24.47 18.81
C THR A 318 15.46 25.43 19.96
N GLY A 319 15.38 24.96 21.19
CA GLY A 319 14.85 25.70 22.34
C GLY A 319 13.31 25.89 22.33
N GLU A 320 12.61 25.36 21.31
CA GLU A 320 11.16 25.50 21.19
C GLU A 320 10.43 24.37 21.93
N LYS A 321 9.52 24.72 22.82
CA LYS A 321 8.79 23.78 23.69
C LYS A 321 7.58 23.12 23.02
N SER A 322 7.29 23.48 21.78
CA SER A 322 6.17 22.96 21.01
C SER A 322 6.52 22.82 19.54
N ALA A 323 5.92 21.85 18.89
CA ALA A 323 6.05 21.62 17.46
C ALA A 323 4.69 21.51 16.77
N ASN A 324 4.67 21.69 15.46
CA ASN A 324 3.60 21.22 14.60
C ASN A 324 3.88 19.75 14.22
N PHE A 325 2.84 18.95 14.02
CA PHE A 325 2.95 17.56 13.61
C PHE A 325 2.43 17.36 12.20
N LEU A 326 3.11 16.56 11.44
CA LEU A 326 2.67 16.04 10.15
C LEU A 326 2.86 14.52 10.16
N SER A 327 1.77 13.77 10.14
CA SER A 327 1.79 12.34 10.37
C SER A 327 1.08 11.58 9.25
N TYR A 328 1.58 10.38 8.91
CA TYR A 328 1.12 9.64 7.76
C TYR A 328 0.74 8.20 8.14
N CYS A 329 -0.42 7.74 7.66
CA CYS A 329 -0.92 6.38 7.80
C CYS A 329 -0.93 5.92 9.27
N ILE A 330 -0.35 4.77 9.62
CA ILE A 330 -0.23 4.26 11.00
C ILE A 330 0.52 5.23 11.92
N GLY A 331 1.50 5.98 11.40
CA GLY A 331 2.15 7.06 12.13
C GLY A 331 1.17 8.16 12.56
N GLY A 332 0.12 8.38 11.77
CA GLY A 332 -0.98 9.27 12.13
C GLY A 332 -1.87 8.71 13.24
N THR A 333 -2.17 7.42 13.22
CA THR A 333 -2.91 6.74 14.30
C THR A 333 -2.14 6.80 15.63
N LEU A 334 -0.82 6.57 15.57
CA LEU A 334 0.06 6.74 16.73
C LEU A 334 0.06 8.20 17.23
N THR A 335 0.13 9.16 16.31
CA THR A 335 0.08 10.58 16.63
C THR A 335 -1.25 10.97 17.29
N ALA A 336 -2.39 10.44 16.82
CA ALA A 336 -3.69 10.66 17.45
C ALA A 336 -3.73 10.15 18.90
N SER A 337 -3.21 8.95 19.13
CA SER A 337 -3.02 8.38 20.47
C SER A 337 -2.11 9.27 21.34
N THR A 338 -1.00 9.76 20.75
CA THR A 338 -0.06 10.68 21.39
C THR A 338 -0.73 12.00 21.79
N MET A 339 -1.56 12.60 20.91
CA MET A 339 -2.28 13.85 21.22
C MET A 339 -3.25 13.66 22.38
N ALA A 340 -3.97 12.54 22.42
CA ALA A 340 -4.88 12.23 23.53
C ALA A 340 -4.11 11.97 24.84
N TYR A 341 -2.99 11.27 24.78
CA TYR A 341 -2.09 11.05 25.92
C TYR A 341 -1.51 12.36 26.46
N LEU A 342 -0.98 13.23 25.60
CA LEU A 342 -0.45 14.54 25.98
C LEU A 342 -1.56 15.43 26.58
N THR A 343 -2.78 15.38 26.04
CA THR A 343 -3.93 16.11 26.58
C THR A 343 -4.29 15.61 27.98
N SER A 344 -4.39 14.29 28.17
CA SER A 344 -4.74 13.67 29.45
C SER A 344 -3.69 13.92 30.53
N THR A 345 -2.41 13.99 30.13
CA THR A 345 -1.28 14.30 31.02
C THR A 345 -0.98 15.80 31.14
N ARG A 346 -1.89 16.67 30.64
CA ARG A 346 -1.77 18.14 30.66
C ARG A 346 -0.56 18.71 29.89
N ARG A 347 -0.06 17.96 28.93
CA ARG A 347 1.05 18.33 28.03
C ARG A 347 0.58 18.71 26.63
N GLY A 348 -0.73 18.85 26.37
CA GLY A 348 -1.29 19.11 25.05
C GLY A 348 -0.74 20.35 24.34
N ARG A 349 -0.19 21.32 25.11
CA ARG A 349 0.47 22.52 24.54
C ARG A 349 1.79 22.24 23.83
N LYS A 350 2.36 21.03 23.94
CA LYS A 350 3.55 20.62 23.18
C LYS A 350 3.26 20.47 21.68
N ALA A 351 2.00 20.28 21.29
CA ALA A 351 1.55 20.30 19.90
C ALA A 351 0.74 21.57 19.60
N LYS A 352 1.18 22.36 18.61
CA LYS A 352 0.43 23.55 18.17
C LYS A 352 -0.64 23.23 17.13
N SER A 353 -0.32 22.33 16.21
CA SER A 353 -1.26 21.78 15.24
C SER A 353 -0.85 20.34 14.91
N VAL A 354 -1.77 19.59 14.33
CA VAL A 354 -1.51 18.24 13.84
C VAL A 354 -2.13 18.04 12.46
N THR A 355 -1.37 17.43 11.57
CA THR A 355 -1.83 17.02 10.25
C THR A 355 -1.84 15.50 10.17
N TYR A 356 -2.96 14.92 9.74
CA TYR A 356 -3.15 13.51 9.52
C TYR A 356 -3.32 13.25 8.02
N MET A 357 -2.38 12.52 7.43
CA MET A 357 -2.39 12.17 6.01
C MET A 357 -2.78 10.71 5.85
N ALA A 358 -3.87 10.43 5.13
CA ALA A 358 -4.35 9.07 4.84
C ALA A 358 -4.32 8.17 6.10
N THR A 359 -4.94 8.64 7.18
CA THR A 359 -4.86 8.08 8.54
C THR A 359 -6.22 7.60 9.03
N LEU A 360 -6.25 6.42 9.64
CA LEU A 360 -7.42 5.92 10.37
C LEU A 360 -7.33 6.26 11.86
N GLN A 361 -8.39 6.83 12.40
CA GLN A 361 -8.67 7.01 13.83
C GLN A 361 -9.96 6.29 14.23
N ASP A 362 -10.83 6.05 13.25
CA ASP A 362 -12.02 5.22 13.33
C ASP A 362 -11.87 4.09 12.31
N PHE A 363 -11.88 2.87 12.78
CA PHE A 363 -11.63 1.66 11.99
C PHE A 363 -12.94 0.92 11.62
N ARG A 364 -14.10 1.62 11.65
CA ARG A 364 -15.42 1.03 11.31
C ARG A 364 -15.49 0.42 9.92
N ASP A 365 -14.75 0.96 8.96
CA ASP A 365 -14.53 0.39 7.64
C ASP A 365 -13.02 0.25 7.41
N PRO A 366 -12.46 -0.93 7.71
CA PRO A 366 -11.02 -1.17 7.62
C PRO A 366 -10.51 -1.26 6.17
N GLY A 367 -11.36 -0.99 5.20
CA GLY A 367 -11.02 -1.16 3.79
C GLY A 367 -10.82 -2.62 3.40
N GLU A 368 -10.01 -2.84 2.38
CA GLU A 368 -9.72 -4.20 1.89
C GLU A 368 -8.83 -4.99 2.86
N ILE A 369 -8.05 -4.33 3.73
CA ILE A 369 -7.29 -4.98 4.82
C ILE A 369 -8.21 -5.82 5.71
N GLY A 370 -9.49 -5.43 5.82
CA GLY A 370 -10.50 -6.17 6.56
C GLY A 370 -10.64 -7.65 6.21
N VAL A 371 -10.15 -8.10 5.06
CA VAL A 371 -10.09 -9.51 4.67
C VAL A 371 -9.17 -10.31 5.60
N PHE A 372 -8.09 -9.70 6.09
CA PHE A 372 -7.13 -10.32 6.99
C PHE A 372 -7.53 -10.23 8.47
N LEU A 373 -8.74 -9.75 8.77
CA LEU A 373 -9.24 -9.55 10.14
C LEU A 373 -10.28 -10.61 10.56
N SER A 374 -10.52 -11.64 9.77
CA SER A 374 -11.35 -12.77 10.19
C SER A 374 -10.68 -13.48 11.37
N GLU A 375 -11.48 -14.04 12.27
CA GLU A 375 -10.95 -14.66 13.49
C GLU A 375 -9.93 -15.77 13.19
N PRO A 376 -10.15 -16.69 12.21
CA PRO A 376 -9.14 -17.70 11.88
C PRO A 376 -7.81 -17.08 11.40
N VAL A 377 -7.87 -16.05 10.54
CA VAL A 377 -6.66 -15.39 10.01
C VAL A 377 -5.92 -14.64 11.10
N LEU A 378 -6.63 -13.90 11.97
CA LEU A 378 -6.01 -13.20 13.09
C LEU A 378 -5.33 -14.18 14.07
N GLN A 379 -5.96 -15.29 14.40
CA GLN A 379 -5.35 -16.32 15.25
C GLN A 379 -4.08 -16.90 14.62
N GLY A 380 -4.08 -17.12 13.31
CA GLY A 380 -2.89 -17.56 12.57
C GLY A 380 -1.76 -16.53 12.62
N ILE A 381 -2.08 -15.24 12.42
CA ILE A 381 -1.11 -14.16 12.56
C ILE A 381 -0.57 -14.04 13.99
N GLU A 382 -1.45 -14.10 15.00
CA GLU A 382 -1.07 -14.04 16.41
C GLU A 382 -0.15 -15.22 16.82
N ALA A 383 -0.47 -16.43 16.36
CA ALA A 383 0.38 -17.61 16.61
C ALA A 383 1.78 -17.45 15.99
N LYS A 384 1.85 -16.93 14.75
CA LYS A 384 3.14 -16.64 14.09
C LYS A 384 3.91 -15.54 14.81
N LEU A 385 3.25 -14.47 15.22
CA LEU A 385 3.86 -13.39 16.02
C LEU A 385 4.40 -13.90 17.36
N GLU A 386 3.68 -14.81 18.03
CA GLU A 386 4.14 -15.42 19.28
C GLU A 386 5.36 -16.30 19.05
N GLN A 387 5.38 -17.08 17.98
CA GLN A 387 6.48 -17.96 17.62
C GLN A 387 7.75 -17.16 17.25
N ASP A 388 7.64 -16.26 16.25
CA ASP A 388 8.78 -15.61 15.61
C ASP A 388 9.20 -14.32 16.36
N GLY A 389 8.26 -13.69 17.08
CA GLY A 389 8.48 -12.41 17.77
C GLY A 389 8.24 -11.19 16.88
N TYR A 390 7.98 -11.39 15.59
CA TYR A 390 7.70 -10.33 14.61
C TYR A 390 6.87 -10.89 13.45
N LEU A 391 6.24 -10.00 12.69
CA LEU A 391 5.73 -10.31 11.37
C LEU A 391 6.75 -9.83 10.34
N ASP A 392 7.17 -10.73 9.46
CA ASP A 392 8.09 -10.42 8.37
C ASP A 392 7.47 -9.39 7.41
N GLY A 393 8.19 -8.32 7.13
CA GLY A 393 7.70 -7.26 6.25
C GLY A 393 7.47 -7.72 4.81
N ARG A 394 8.14 -8.81 4.37
CA ARG A 394 7.92 -9.42 3.04
C ARG A 394 6.52 -10.02 2.94
N VAL A 395 6.01 -10.61 4.03
CA VAL A 395 4.63 -11.13 4.12
C VAL A 395 3.60 -10.00 4.04
N MET A 396 3.88 -8.88 4.73
CA MET A 396 3.03 -7.68 4.62
C MET A 396 3.02 -7.11 3.22
N ALA A 397 4.17 -6.97 2.56
CA ALA A 397 4.26 -6.48 1.20
C ALA A 397 3.47 -7.37 0.22
N TYR A 398 3.60 -8.70 0.35
CA TYR A 398 2.81 -9.66 -0.43
C TYR A 398 1.31 -9.49 -0.21
N SER A 399 0.86 -9.36 1.05
CA SER A 399 -0.54 -9.14 1.39
C SER A 399 -1.10 -7.86 0.77
N PHE A 400 -0.37 -6.75 0.82
CA PHE A 400 -0.75 -5.50 0.16
C PHE A 400 -0.79 -5.62 -1.37
N ASN A 401 0.13 -6.37 -1.98
CA ASN A 401 0.13 -6.61 -3.42
C ASN A 401 -1.12 -7.40 -3.86
N LEU A 402 -1.60 -8.34 -3.04
CA LEU A 402 -2.84 -9.08 -3.30
C LEU A 402 -4.10 -8.21 -3.24
N LEU A 403 -4.09 -7.07 -2.53
CA LEU A 403 -5.21 -6.13 -2.56
C LEU A 403 -5.35 -5.43 -3.94
N ARG A 404 -4.27 -5.35 -4.69
CA ARG A 404 -4.19 -4.75 -6.04
C ARG A 404 -3.55 -5.75 -7.02
N GLU A 405 -3.98 -7.01 -6.98
CA GLU A 405 -3.35 -8.15 -7.66
C GLU A 405 -3.16 -7.93 -9.17
N ASN A 406 -4.07 -7.28 -9.86
CA ASN A 406 -3.94 -7.01 -11.30
C ASN A 406 -2.79 -6.03 -11.61
N ASP A 407 -2.59 -5.04 -10.76
CA ASP A 407 -1.58 -4.00 -10.94
C ASP A 407 -0.22 -4.40 -10.37
N LEU A 408 -0.21 -5.09 -9.21
CA LEU A 408 1.00 -5.36 -8.42
C LEU A 408 1.45 -6.83 -8.43
N PHE A 409 0.69 -7.73 -9.07
CA PHE A 409 1.07 -9.12 -9.23
C PHE A 409 0.93 -9.57 -10.71
N TRP A 410 -0.30 -9.66 -11.24
CA TRP A 410 -0.54 -10.23 -12.58
C TRP A 410 0.13 -9.43 -13.71
N SER A 411 0.21 -8.11 -13.59
CA SER A 411 0.90 -7.27 -14.56
C SER A 411 2.38 -7.65 -14.69
N PHE A 412 3.07 -7.84 -13.56
CA PHE A 412 4.48 -8.23 -13.54
C PHE A 412 4.67 -9.70 -13.90
N TYR A 413 3.78 -10.58 -13.45
CA TYR A 413 3.76 -11.98 -13.88
C TYR A 413 3.76 -12.10 -15.41
N VAL A 414 2.87 -11.38 -16.09
CA VAL A 414 2.79 -11.40 -17.55
C VAL A 414 4.04 -10.80 -18.20
N ASN A 415 4.49 -9.64 -17.73
CA ASN A 415 5.64 -8.96 -18.33
C ASN A 415 6.96 -9.71 -18.09
N ASN A 416 7.22 -10.10 -16.84
CA ASN A 416 8.51 -10.71 -16.48
C ASN A 416 8.58 -12.17 -16.94
N TYR A 417 7.52 -12.97 -16.67
CA TYR A 417 7.62 -14.42 -16.87
C TYR A 417 7.05 -14.89 -18.20
N LEU A 418 6.05 -14.21 -18.76
CA LEU A 418 5.49 -14.61 -20.05
C LEU A 418 6.11 -13.85 -21.23
N LYS A 419 6.39 -12.55 -21.06
CA LYS A 419 7.06 -11.77 -22.13
C LYS A 419 8.58 -11.77 -22.02
N GLY A 420 9.15 -12.17 -20.88
CA GLY A 420 10.59 -12.16 -20.64
C GLY A 420 11.18 -10.74 -20.62
N GLU A 421 10.42 -9.75 -20.13
CA GLU A 421 10.84 -8.35 -20.07
C GLU A 421 11.46 -8.03 -18.71
N ASP A 422 12.51 -7.21 -18.70
CA ASP A 422 13.10 -6.72 -17.47
C ASP A 422 12.22 -5.61 -16.88
N PRO A 423 11.98 -5.59 -15.57
CA PRO A 423 11.26 -4.53 -14.93
C PRO A 423 11.95 -3.17 -15.12
N ALA A 424 11.19 -2.14 -15.49
CA ALA A 424 11.73 -0.80 -15.57
C ALA A 424 12.06 -0.24 -14.18
N ALA A 425 13.10 0.60 -14.09
CA ALA A 425 13.42 1.30 -12.86
C ALA A 425 12.29 2.28 -12.47
N PHE A 426 11.66 2.04 -11.32
CA PHE A 426 10.59 2.89 -10.79
C PHE A 426 10.74 3.05 -9.27
N ASP A 427 11.06 4.26 -8.84
CA ASP A 427 11.39 4.63 -7.47
C ASP A 427 10.31 4.27 -6.44
N LEU A 428 9.03 4.47 -6.78
CA LEU A 428 7.92 4.15 -5.89
C LEU A 428 7.75 2.64 -5.69
N LEU A 429 7.99 1.82 -6.72
CA LEU A 429 7.95 0.37 -6.60
C LEU A 429 9.17 -0.15 -5.84
N TYR A 430 10.34 0.48 -6.00
CA TYR A 430 11.50 0.19 -5.17
C TYR A 430 11.15 0.38 -3.68
N TRP A 431 10.60 1.55 -3.32
CA TRP A 431 10.14 1.83 -1.96
C TRP A 431 9.08 0.83 -1.48
N ASN A 432 8.13 0.44 -2.33
CA ASN A 432 7.05 -0.48 -1.97
C ASN A 432 7.56 -1.88 -1.59
N THR A 433 8.69 -2.30 -2.18
CA THR A 433 9.34 -3.58 -1.88
C THR A 433 10.34 -3.50 -0.72
N ASP A 434 10.65 -2.30 -0.22
CA ASP A 434 11.58 -2.05 0.88
C ASP A 434 10.81 -1.89 2.20
N GLY A 435 10.14 -2.96 2.62
CA GLY A 435 9.36 -3.02 3.84
C GLY A 435 10.21 -3.18 5.10
N THR A 436 9.54 -3.16 6.26
CA THR A 436 10.13 -3.41 7.57
C THR A 436 9.37 -4.50 8.30
N ASN A 437 10.04 -5.21 9.20
CA ASN A 437 9.39 -6.13 10.11
C ASN A 437 8.49 -5.39 11.11
N LEU A 438 7.55 -6.10 11.70
CA LEU A 438 6.59 -5.54 12.66
C LEU A 438 6.66 -6.32 13.97
N PRO A 439 7.00 -5.68 15.11
CA PRO A 439 7.14 -6.38 16.40
C PRO A 439 5.82 -6.99 16.85
N ALA A 440 5.89 -8.18 17.44
CA ALA A 440 4.72 -8.93 17.90
C ALA A 440 3.85 -8.10 18.86
N GLY A 441 4.47 -7.47 19.87
CA GLY A 441 3.76 -6.68 20.87
C GLY A 441 2.96 -5.51 20.31
N THR A 442 3.50 -4.82 19.30
CA THR A 442 2.81 -3.67 18.68
C THR A 442 1.79 -4.14 17.63
N HIS A 443 2.20 -5.06 16.73
CA HIS A 443 1.38 -5.38 15.56
C HIS A 443 0.15 -6.21 15.91
N GLY A 444 0.28 -7.25 16.74
CA GLY A 444 -0.84 -8.05 17.20
C GLY A 444 -1.85 -7.19 17.97
N TRP A 445 -1.37 -6.32 18.85
CA TRP A 445 -2.22 -5.37 19.57
C TRP A 445 -2.97 -4.43 18.61
N TYR A 446 -2.29 -3.87 17.59
CA TYR A 446 -2.86 -2.97 16.58
C TYR A 446 -3.99 -3.64 15.79
N LEU A 447 -3.78 -4.88 15.31
CA LEU A 447 -4.78 -5.60 14.55
C LEU A 447 -6.02 -5.93 15.41
N ARG A 448 -5.82 -6.37 16.65
CA ARG A 448 -6.90 -6.77 17.55
C ARG A 448 -7.70 -5.56 18.06
N HIS A 449 -7.03 -4.62 18.72
CA HIS A 449 -7.71 -3.54 19.43
C HIS A 449 -8.15 -2.38 18.53
N LEU A 450 -7.40 -2.08 17.47
CA LEU A 450 -7.76 -0.96 16.59
C LEU A 450 -8.56 -1.43 15.37
N TYR A 451 -8.07 -2.40 14.62
CA TYR A 451 -8.78 -2.84 13.42
C TYR A 451 -10.03 -3.66 13.72
N GLN A 452 -9.94 -4.68 14.56
CA GLN A 452 -11.06 -5.59 14.82
C GLN A 452 -12.08 -5.00 15.80
N GLU A 453 -11.61 -4.42 16.92
CA GLU A 453 -12.46 -3.95 18.00
C GLU A 453 -12.76 -2.44 17.95
N ASN A 454 -12.05 -1.68 17.09
CA ASN A 454 -12.19 -0.23 16.94
C ASN A 454 -12.17 0.55 18.27
N GLN A 455 -11.35 0.11 19.23
CA GLN A 455 -11.36 0.65 20.60
C GLN A 455 -10.89 2.10 20.70
N LEU A 456 -10.17 2.62 19.70
CA LEU A 456 -9.64 3.99 19.74
C LEU A 456 -10.73 5.07 19.73
N VAL A 457 -11.91 4.76 19.16
CA VAL A 457 -13.06 5.68 19.15
C VAL A 457 -13.77 5.73 20.50
N GLU A 458 -13.59 4.73 21.36
CA GLU A 458 -14.25 4.64 22.64
C GLU A 458 -13.47 5.41 23.73
N PRO A 459 -14.12 6.25 24.53
CA PRO A 459 -13.45 6.97 25.61
C PRO A 459 -12.88 6.01 26.65
N GLY A 460 -11.55 5.91 26.68
CA GLY A 460 -10.84 4.98 27.55
C GLY A 460 -10.86 3.53 27.11
N GLY A 461 -11.24 3.25 25.86
CA GLY A 461 -11.14 1.92 25.25
C GLY A 461 -9.68 1.47 25.13
N VAL A 462 -8.77 2.41 24.91
CA VAL A 462 -7.33 2.18 24.89
C VAL A 462 -6.70 2.80 26.14
N GLU A 463 -5.75 2.09 26.76
CA GLU A 463 -4.94 2.58 27.87
C GLU A 463 -3.45 2.47 27.50
N LEU A 464 -2.71 3.58 27.58
CA LEU A 464 -1.28 3.66 27.28
C LEU A 464 -0.56 4.21 28.52
N ASP A 465 0.42 3.48 29.04
CA ASP A 465 1.17 3.83 30.26
C ASP A 465 0.27 4.24 31.44
N GLY A 466 -0.81 3.50 31.67
CA GLY A 466 -1.77 3.78 32.74
C GLY A 466 -2.67 5.00 32.47
N VAL A 467 -2.63 5.57 31.26
CA VAL A 467 -3.46 6.70 30.85
C VAL A 467 -4.53 6.24 29.88
N LYS A 468 -5.79 6.44 30.26
CA LYS A 468 -6.95 6.19 29.38
C LYS A 468 -7.04 7.22 28.26
N ILE A 469 -7.00 6.73 27.04
CA ILE A 469 -7.03 7.55 25.82
C ILE A 469 -8.48 7.96 25.49
N ASP A 470 -8.66 9.21 25.12
CA ASP A 470 -9.95 9.74 24.66
C ASP A 470 -9.70 10.85 23.62
N LEU A 471 -9.88 10.52 22.35
CA LEU A 471 -9.66 11.44 21.22
C LEU A 471 -10.58 12.66 21.30
N ARG A 472 -11.75 12.54 21.90
CA ARG A 472 -12.74 13.63 22.06
C ARG A 472 -12.26 14.74 23.00
N LYS A 473 -11.19 14.53 23.76
CA LYS A 473 -10.56 15.54 24.61
C LYS A 473 -9.50 16.36 23.88
N VAL A 474 -9.04 15.89 22.73
CA VAL A 474 -8.01 16.57 21.95
C VAL A 474 -8.54 17.88 21.43
N SER A 475 -7.92 18.99 21.83
CA SER A 475 -8.28 20.35 21.41
C SER A 475 -7.26 20.98 20.45
N THR A 476 -6.21 20.24 20.09
CA THR A 476 -5.21 20.67 19.14
C THR A 476 -5.86 20.84 17.76
N PRO A 477 -5.68 22.00 17.08
CA PRO A 477 -6.17 22.19 15.72
C PRO A 477 -5.64 21.12 14.79
N SER A 478 -6.52 20.56 13.95
CA SER A 478 -6.23 19.39 13.14
C SER A 478 -6.55 19.61 11.66
N TYR A 479 -5.66 19.17 10.80
CA TYR A 479 -5.84 19.10 9.35
C TYR A 479 -5.84 17.65 8.94
N PHE A 480 -6.90 17.19 8.28
CA PHE A 480 -7.01 15.84 7.75
C PHE A 480 -6.96 15.89 6.23
N ILE A 481 -6.07 15.12 5.64
CA ILE A 481 -6.08 14.82 4.20
C ILE A 481 -6.29 13.33 4.02
N ALA A 482 -7.47 12.96 3.55
CA ALA A 482 -7.78 11.61 3.07
C ALA A 482 -7.72 11.59 1.54
N THR A 483 -7.68 10.40 0.93
CA THR A 483 -7.62 10.28 -0.53
C THR A 483 -8.74 9.40 -1.07
N LYS A 484 -9.38 9.85 -2.17
CA LYS A 484 -10.67 9.33 -2.65
C LYS A 484 -10.61 7.88 -3.09
N GLU A 485 -9.47 7.46 -3.66
CA GLU A 485 -9.24 6.12 -4.19
C GLU A 485 -8.41 5.26 -3.24
N ASP A 486 -8.31 5.66 -1.97
CA ASP A 486 -7.59 4.92 -0.94
C ASP A 486 -8.34 3.63 -0.58
N HIS A 487 -7.68 2.50 -0.80
CA HIS A 487 -8.20 1.18 -0.49
C HIS A 487 -7.70 0.64 0.87
N ILE A 488 -6.70 1.32 1.48
CA ILE A 488 -6.09 0.98 2.76
C ILE A 488 -6.76 1.80 3.88
N ALA A 489 -6.64 3.12 3.81
CA ALA A 489 -7.24 4.05 4.76
C ALA A 489 -8.42 4.77 4.10
N LYS A 490 -9.55 4.09 3.99
CA LYS A 490 -10.72 4.62 3.30
C LYS A 490 -11.11 6.00 3.83
N TRP A 491 -11.37 6.93 2.91
CA TRP A 491 -11.64 8.31 3.24
C TRP A 491 -12.89 8.53 4.11
N ASN A 492 -13.93 7.67 3.97
CA ASN A 492 -15.10 7.69 4.84
C ASN A 492 -14.72 7.42 6.31
N SER A 493 -13.90 6.41 6.57
CA SER A 493 -13.38 6.13 7.92
C SER A 493 -12.48 7.24 8.44
N SER A 494 -11.58 7.77 7.59
CA SER A 494 -10.77 8.95 7.95
C SER A 494 -11.65 10.16 8.28
N TYR A 495 -12.76 10.37 7.56
CA TYR A 495 -13.71 11.43 7.83
C TYR A 495 -14.35 11.29 9.21
N TYR A 496 -14.84 10.10 9.55
CA TYR A 496 -15.42 9.86 10.87
C TYR A 496 -14.40 10.00 12.01
N GLY A 497 -13.14 9.63 11.74
CA GLY A 497 -12.01 9.94 12.64
C GLY A 497 -11.82 11.43 12.86
N ALA A 498 -12.01 12.24 11.82
CA ALA A 498 -11.90 13.70 11.89
C ALA A 498 -13.02 14.36 12.70
N LEU A 499 -14.14 13.69 12.92
CA LEU A 499 -15.22 14.17 13.77
C LEU A 499 -14.99 13.92 15.28
N LEU A 500 -13.97 13.15 15.66
CA LEU A 500 -13.70 12.82 17.06
C LEU A 500 -13.06 13.97 17.87
N PRO A 501 -12.04 14.69 17.37
CA PRO A 501 -11.40 15.75 18.14
C PRO A 501 -12.34 16.91 18.46
N LYS A 502 -12.17 17.48 19.66
CA LYS A 502 -12.92 18.67 20.08
C LYS A 502 -12.39 19.98 19.48
N GLY A 503 -11.11 19.97 19.06
CA GLY A 503 -10.46 21.15 18.48
C GLY A 503 -10.99 21.51 17.10
N PRO A 504 -10.57 22.64 16.54
CA PRO A 504 -10.88 22.98 15.15
C PRO A 504 -10.34 21.92 14.20
N VAL A 505 -11.16 21.49 13.25
CA VAL A 505 -10.81 20.48 12.23
C VAL A 505 -11.02 21.07 10.84
N THR A 506 -10.04 20.90 9.98
CA THR A 506 -10.12 21.09 8.54
C THR A 506 -9.99 19.74 7.88
N PHE A 507 -11.00 19.29 7.12
CA PHE A 507 -10.96 18.06 6.37
C PHE A 507 -10.82 18.36 4.87
N VAL A 508 -9.91 17.67 4.21
CA VAL A 508 -9.63 17.77 2.78
C VAL A 508 -9.65 16.38 2.17
N LEU A 509 -10.25 16.25 1.00
CA LEU A 509 -10.25 15.00 0.25
C LEU A 509 -9.39 15.18 -0.99
N GLY A 510 -8.23 14.51 -1.07
CA GLY A 510 -7.38 14.47 -2.25
C GLY A 510 -7.89 13.48 -3.30
N GLY A 511 -7.61 13.74 -4.56
CA GLY A 511 -7.77 12.74 -5.63
C GLY A 511 -6.70 11.67 -5.56
N SER A 512 -6.90 10.57 -6.31
CA SER A 512 -5.98 9.42 -6.36
C SER A 512 -5.96 8.55 -5.08
N GLY A 513 -4.97 7.64 -4.97
CA GLY A 513 -4.88 6.65 -3.90
C GLY A 513 -3.92 7.03 -2.77
N HIS A 514 -3.69 6.08 -1.88
CA HIS A 514 -2.99 6.22 -0.60
C HIS A 514 -1.65 6.97 -0.65
N ILE A 515 -0.86 6.74 -1.68
CA ILE A 515 0.47 7.34 -1.84
C ILE A 515 0.41 8.55 -2.78
N ALA A 516 -0.07 8.36 -4.02
CA ALA A 516 -0.05 9.39 -5.04
C ALA A 516 -0.97 10.59 -4.73
N GLY A 517 -2.02 10.40 -3.93
CA GLY A 517 -2.87 11.47 -3.45
C GLY A 517 -2.23 12.32 -2.35
N VAL A 518 -1.33 11.71 -1.56
CA VAL A 518 -0.57 12.37 -0.49
C VAL A 518 0.69 13.02 -1.04
N VAL A 519 1.55 12.26 -1.72
CA VAL A 519 2.78 12.75 -2.35
C VAL A 519 2.44 13.30 -3.74
N ASN A 520 1.86 14.50 -3.76
CA ASN A 520 1.37 15.18 -4.95
C ASN A 520 2.00 16.58 -5.10
N PRO A 521 3.23 16.67 -5.63
CA PRO A 521 3.95 17.95 -5.74
C PRO A 521 3.18 18.99 -6.57
N PRO A 522 3.15 20.27 -6.16
CA PRO A 522 2.38 21.32 -6.83
C PRO A 522 2.73 21.51 -8.32
N HIS A 523 4.00 21.37 -8.69
CA HIS A 523 4.46 21.55 -10.07
C HIS A 523 3.88 20.53 -11.06
N LYS A 524 3.41 19.36 -10.58
CA LYS A 524 2.79 18.34 -11.44
C LYS A 524 1.35 18.66 -11.81
N ASN A 525 0.69 19.50 -11.04
CA ASN A 525 -0.71 19.93 -11.22
C ASN A 525 -1.66 18.75 -11.52
N LYS A 526 -1.62 17.70 -10.65
CA LYS A 526 -2.39 16.47 -10.84
C LYS A 526 -3.40 16.25 -9.72
N TYR A 527 -4.39 15.39 -10.00
CA TYR A 527 -5.37 14.76 -9.11
C TYR A 527 -6.46 15.68 -8.56
N GLY A 528 -6.17 16.92 -8.19
CA GLY A 528 -7.13 17.81 -7.54
C GLY A 528 -7.44 17.42 -6.10
N TYR A 529 -8.23 18.25 -5.42
CA TYR A 529 -8.71 18.01 -4.07
C TYR A 529 -10.03 18.75 -3.83
N TRP A 530 -10.74 18.37 -2.76
CA TRP A 530 -12.02 18.98 -2.35
C TRP A 530 -11.92 19.50 -0.94
N THR A 531 -12.58 20.65 -0.67
CA THR A 531 -12.69 21.27 0.65
C THR A 531 -14.14 21.60 0.96
N ASN A 532 -14.49 21.60 2.23
CA ASN A 532 -15.79 22.08 2.72
C ASN A 532 -15.55 22.69 4.10
N ASP A 533 -16.06 23.91 4.31
CA ASP A 533 -15.95 24.61 5.59
C ASP A 533 -16.86 24.00 6.67
N GLU A 534 -17.88 23.24 6.26
CA GLU A 534 -18.78 22.53 7.15
C GLU A 534 -18.33 21.07 7.32
N LEU A 535 -18.56 20.53 8.53
CA LEU A 535 -18.30 19.12 8.86
C LEU A 535 -19.60 18.47 9.32
N PRO A 536 -20.50 18.10 8.38
CA PRO A 536 -21.72 17.36 8.73
C PRO A 536 -21.39 15.96 9.27
N ASP A 537 -22.35 15.34 9.96
CA ASP A 537 -22.15 14.00 10.54
C ASP A 537 -22.02 12.89 9.50
N ASN A 538 -22.29 13.18 8.23
CA ASN A 538 -22.26 12.25 7.12
C ASN A 538 -21.22 12.66 6.06
N HIS A 539 -20.34 11.73 5.70
CA HIS A 539 -19.28 11.97 4.72
C HIS A 539 -19.80 12.23 3.29
N GLU A 540 -20.95 11.65 2.92
CA GLU A 540 -21.57 11.88 1.59
C GLU A 540 -22.15 13.31 1.52
N GLU A 541 -22.76 13.80 2.60
CA GLU A 541 -23.23 15.19 2.71
C GLU A 541 -22.04 16.16 2.65
N TRP A 542 -20.94 15.82 3.31
CA TRP A 542 -19.70 16.59 3.21
C TRP A 542 -19.23 16.71 1.76
N LEU A 543 -19.15 15.58 1.04
CA LEU A 543 -18.71 15.57 -0.36
C LEU A 543 -19.69 16.30 -1.29
N ALA A 544 -20.99 16.18 -1.05
CA ALA A 544 -22.01 16.87 -1.84
C ALA A 544 -21.95 18.41 -1.71
N GLY A 545 -21.49 18.91 -0.55
CA GLY A 545 -21.27 20.34 -0.30
C GLY A 545 -19.85 20.83 -0.58
N ALA A 546 -18.94 19.94 -1.00
CA ALA A 546 -17.54 20.29 -1.15
C ALA A 546 -17.23 21.04 -2.45
N GLU A 547 -16.31 22.00 -2.38
CA GLU A 547 -15.74 22.71 -3.52
C GLU A 547 -14.53 21.93 -4.07
N ALA A 548 -14.51 21.76 -5.40
CA ALA A 548 -13.40 21.08 -6.08
C ALA A 548 -12.31 22.09 -6.49
N HIS A 549 -11.06 21.70 -6.27
CA HIS A 549 -9.85 22.45 -6.62
C HIS A 549 -8.94 21.62 -7.52
N GLU A 550 -8.25 22.27 -8.44
CA GLU A 550 -7.24 21.62 -9.27
C GLU A 550 -5.88 21.56 -8.56
N GLY A 551 -5.08 20.57 -8.92
CA GLY A 551 -3.69 20.45 -8.51
C GLY A 551 -3.47 19.86 -7.12
N SER A 552 -2.43 20.32 -6.44
CA SER A 552 -1.95 19.77 -5.17
C SER A 552 -2.60 20.43 -3.97
N TRP A 553 -2.88 19.64 -2.93
CA TRP A 553 -3.34 20.12 -1.62
C TRP A 553 -2.22 20.81 -0.79
N TRP A 554 -0.93 20.63 -1.12
CA TRP A 554 0.20 21.18 -0.35
C TRP A 554 0.13 22.71 -0.17
N PRO A 555 -0.15 23.52 -1.21
CA PRO A 555 -0.29 24.96 -1.05
C PRO A 555 -1.45 25.35 -0.13
N HIS A 556 -2.58 24.63 -0.20
CA HIS A 556 -3.72 24.83 0.69
C HIS A 556 -3.35 24.54 2.15
N TRP A 557 -2.60 23.45 2.40
CA TRP A 557 -2.08 23.16 3.74
C TRP A 557 -1.14 24.25 4.26
N GLN A 558 -0.23 24.74 3.43
CA GLN A 558 0.68 25.85 3.80
C GLN A 558 -0.12 27.11 4.17
N GLU A 559 -1.15 27.42 3.40
CA GLU A 559 -2.05 28.55 3.69
C GLU A 559 -2.79 28.35 5.03
N TRP A 560 -3.29 27.13 5.30
CA TRP A 560 -3.89 26.76 6.58
C TRP A 560 -2.92 26.95 7.76
N MET A 561 -1.65 26.55 7.59
CA MET A 561 -0.62 26.73 8.61
C MET A 561 -0.39 28.21 8.94
N VAL A 562 -0.36 29.07 7.94
CA VAL A 562 -0.16 30.52 8.10
C VAL A 562 -1.42 31.20 8.65
N LYS A 563 -2.58 30.98 8.03
CA LYS A 563 -3.86 31.59 8.45
C LYS A 563 -4.28 31.19 9.85
N GLY A 564 -4.02 29.92 10.24
CA GLY A 564 -4.30 29.41 11.58
C GLY A 564 -3.34 29.93 12.66
N GLY A 565 -2.24 30.60 12.28
CA GLY A 565 -1.21 31.06 13.19
C GLY A 565 -0.36 29.93 13.81
N TYR A 566 -0.37 28.76 13.19
CA TYR A 566 0.45 27.61 13.62
C TYR A 566 1.92 27.80 13.28
N VAL A 567 2.18 28.54 12.22
CA VAL A 567 3.44 29.20 11.90
C VAL A 567 3.21 30.71 11.82
N ASP A 568 4.15 31.49 12.33
CA ASP A 568 4.03 32.95 12.34
C ASP A 568 5.00 33.54 11.29
N ALA A 569 4.45 33.92 10.15
CA ALA A 569 5.21 34.47 9.05
C ALA A 569 5.90 35.80 9.40
N ASP A 570 5.38 36.55 10.40
CA ASP A 570 5.96 37.81 10.88
C ASP A 570 7.06 37.61 11.93
N LYS A 571 7.22 36.39 12.46
CA LYS A 571 8.18 36.04 13.52
C LYS A 571 9.11 34.88 13.08
N MET A 572 9.71 35.02 11.92
CA MET A 572 10.73 34.07 11.48
C MET A 572 12.04 34.28 12.26
N VAL A 573 12.75 33.16 12.47
CA VAL A 573 14.07 33.14 13.08
C VAL A 573 15.15 32.82 12.03
N ASP A 574 16.41 33.00 12.39
CA ASP A 574 17.53 32.57 11.54
C ASP A 574 17.46 31.08 11.27
N ALA A 575 17.96 30.68 10.11
CA ALA A 575 18.02 29.29 9.69
C ALA A 575 18.67 28.41 10.79
N ARG A 576 18.12 27.21 11.01
CA ARG A 576 18.56 26.28 12.04
C ARG A 576 19.25 25.10 11.38
N GLU A 577 20.57 25.17 11.32
CA GLU A 577 21.39 24.07 10.82
C GLU A 577 21.32 22.85 11.78
N PRO A 578 21.35 21.61 11.26
CA PRO A 578 21.54 20.42 12.09
C PRO A 578 22.77 20.55 13.00
N GLY A 579 22.63 20.21 14.29
CA GLY A 579 23.71 20.37 15.27
C GLY A 579 23.96 21.81 15.74
N GLY A 580 23.15 22.79 15.32
CA GLY A 580 23.23 24.19 15.77
C GLY A 580 22.70 24.43 17.20
N GLY A 581 21.99 23.48 17.80
CA GLY A 581 21.49 23.51 19.18
C GLY A 581 22.34 22.66 20.14
N GLU A 582 21.69 22.06 21.14
CA GLU A 582 22.35 21.20 22.13
C GLU A 582 22.61 19.77 21.62
N LEU A 583 21.96 19.32 20.55
CA LEU A 583 22.11 17.97 20.01
C LEU A 583 23.33 17.88 19.09
N PRO A 584 24.10 16.76 19.18
CA PRO A 584 25.25 16.52 18.29
C PRO A 584 24.80 16.14 16.88
N LEU A 585 25.70 16.23 15.90
CA LEU A 585 25.59 15.53 14.64
C LEU A 585 26.07 14.09 14.83
N LEU A 586 25.20 13.11 14.60
CA LEU A 586 25.53 11.69 14.73
C LEU A 586 26.00 11.11 13.39
N GLU A 587 25.23 11.29 12.34
CA GLU A 587 25.54 10.85 10.98
C GLU A 587 24.76 11.68 9.95
N PRO A 588 25.17 11.71 8.67
CA PRO A 588 24.41 12.37 7.62
C PRO A 588 23.03 11.73 7.42
N ALA A 589 22.02 12.53 7.00
CA ALA A 589 20.78 11.98 6.50
C ALA A 589 21.06 11.10 5.26
N PRO A 590 20.26 10.06 5.02
CA PRO A 590 19.02 9.67 5.73
C PRO A 590 19.24 8.82 6.99
N GLY A 591 20.46 8.61 7.43
CA GLY A 591 20.83 7.75 8.56
C GLY A 591 20.88 6.26 8.20
N ARG A 592 21.33 5.43 9.15
CA ARG A 592 21.49 3.99 8.91
C ARG A 592 20.22 3.16 9.11
N PHE A 593 19.28 3.59 9.97
CA PHE A 593 18.07 2.80 10.24
C PHE A 593 17.26 2.56 8.99
N VAL A 594 17.11 3.57 8.12
CA VAL A 594 16.37 3.45 6.87
C VAL A 594 17.08 2.58 5.83
N LYS A 595 18.41 2.42 5.94
CA LYS A 595 19.21 1.59 5.03
C LYS A 595 19.18 0.10 5.41
N THR A 596 18.94 -0.21 6.69
CA THR A 596 18.96 -1.60 7.20
C THR A 596 17.83 -2.42 6.56
N SER A 597 18.20 -3.48 5.85
CA SER A 597 17.27 -4.39 5.17
C SER A 597 16.71 -5.46 6.12
N ILE A 598 15.67 -6.18 5.69
CA ILE A 598 15.12 -7.33 6.44
C ILE A 598 16.16 -8.47 6.54
N PRO A 599 16.85 -8.90 5.45
CA PRO A 599 17.89 -9.92 5.54
C PRO A 599 19.00 -9.57 6.54
N GLU A 600 19.48 -8.32 6.58
CA GLU A 600 20.48 -7.88 7.55
C GLU A 600 19.98 -8.01 9.00
N VAL A 601 18.74 -7.62 9.28
CA VAL A 601 18.14 -7.72 10.62
C VAL A 601 18.02 -9.17 11.08
N LEU A 602 17.67 -10.07 10.14
CA LEU A 602 17.47 -11.49 10.45
C LEU A 602 18.75 -12.31 10.41
N GLY A 603 19.89 -11.70 10.01
CA GLY A 603 21.15 -12.42 9.85
C GLY A 603 21.11 -13.44 8.71
N GLU A 604 20.22 -13.23 7.74
CA GLU A 604 20.20 -13.99 6.49
C GLU A 604 21.44 -13.54 5.69
N ALA A 605 22.35 -14.48 5.37
CA ALA A 605 23.54 -14.16 4.60
C ALA A 605 23.13 -13.60 3.23
N GLU A 606 23.77 -12.52 2.81
CA GLU A 606 23.74 -12.12 1.40
C GLU A 606 24.54 -13.19 0.63
N ASP A 607 23.83 -14.08 -0.09
CA ASP A 607 24.45 -15.11 -0.95
C ASP A 607 25.07 -14.52 -2.24
N ASP A 608 25.60 -13.30 -2.18
CA ASP A 608 26.24 -12.61 -3.31
C ASP A 608 27.71 -13.03 -3.56
N GLU A 609 28.29 -13.93 -2.76
CA GLU A 609 29.66 -14.46 -3.04
C GLU A 609 29.71 -15.74 -3.90
N ALA A 610 28.58 -16.23 -4.42
CA ALA A 610 28.54 -17.48 -5.20
C ALA A 610 28.49 -17.29 -6.73
N ALA A 611 28.76 -16.08 -7.25
CA ALA A 611 28.75 -15.77 -8.70
C ALA A 611 30.08 -15.18 -9.20
N GLU A 612 31.25 -15.64 -8.71
CA GLU A 612 32.56 -15.48 -9.39
C GLU A 612 33.05 -16.78 -10.03
#